data_4a979bb1f48172225a7f3a70d40d308b
#
_entry.id   4a979bb1f48172225a7f3a70d40d308b
#
_cell.length_a   1.000
_cell.length_b   1.000
_cell.length_c   1.000
_cell.angle_alpha   90.00
_cell.angle_beta   90.00
_cell.angle_gamma   90.00
#
_symmetry.space_group_name_H-M   'P 1'
#
loop_
_entity.id
_entity.type
_entity.pdbx_description
1 polymer ?
#
loop_
_entity_poly.entity_id
_entity_poly.type
_entity_poly.pdbx_seq_one_letter_code
_entity_poly.pdbx_strand_id
1 'polypeptide(L)'
;MSKPDVVTCGCRLNSFESEIIRENAESAGLEDAVIFNTCAVTAEATRQARQAIRRIARERPDAKLIVTGCAAQVDPDRFQEMAEVSAVIGNHEKMKPAPWQELFAPDGERVLVNDIMSVEETAGHMIEGLEGRTRAFIQVQNGCDHRCTFCIIPYGRGNSRRVPMGEVVDQVKLLVNNGYQIGRAHV
;
A
#
# COMPACT_ATOMS: atom_id res chain seq x y z
N MET A 1 4.02 8.99 -22.05
CA MET A 1 3.56 7.90 -21.18
C MET A 1 3.96 8.28 -19.77
N SER A 2 3.02 8.61 -18.91
CA SER A 2 3.30 9.03 -17.54
C SER A 2 3.33 7.80 -16.60
N LYS A 3 4.36 7.74 -15.75
CA LYS A 3 4.44 6.70 -14.71
C LYS A 3 3.26 6.80 -13.74
N PRO A 4 2.88 5.68 -13.10
CA PRO A 4 1.86 5.70 -12.05
C PRO A 4 2.32 6.57 -10.88
N ASP A 5 1.42 7.40 -10.36
CA ASP A 5 1.65 8.26 -9.21
C ASP A 5 1.09 7.60 -7.94
N VAL A 6 1.86 7.55 -6.85
CA VAL A 6 1.44 6.91 -5.60
C VAL A 6 1.30 7.95 -4.49
N VAL A 7 0.06 8.20 -4.10
CA VAL A 7 -0.29 9.07 -2.97
C VAL A 7 -0.31 8.27 -1.68
N THR A 8 0.71 8.43 -0.86
CA THR A 8 0.85 7.73 0.41
C THR A 8 0.17 8.48 1.54
N CYS A 9 -0.82 7.85 2.17
CA CYS A 9 -1.49 8.36 3.36
C CYS A 9 -1.12 7.52 4.58
N GLY A 10 -0.83 8.16 5.72
CA GLY A 10 -0.76 7.48 7.01
C GLY A 10 0.64 7.13 7.50
N CYS A 11 0.92 5.86 7.80
CA CYS A 11 2.07 5.44 8.60
C CYS A 11 3.32 5.10 7.75
N ARG A 12 4.44 4.84 8.47
CA ARG A 12 5.72 4.45 7.85
C ARG A 12 5.63 3.15 7.08
N LEU A 13 4.77 2.21 7.50
CA LEU A 13 4.52 0.98 6.78
C LEU A 13 3.87 1.25 5.42
N ASN A 14 2.89 2.15 5.36
CA ASN A 14 2.33 2.58 4.07
C ASN A 14 3.40 3.20 3.16
N SER A 15 4.36 3.94 3.74
CA SER A 15 5.46 4.50 2.92
C SER A 15 6.35 3.40 2.34
N PHE A 16 6.68 2.36 3.10
CA PHE A 16 7.41 1.19 2.60
C PHE A 16 6.62 0.46 1.50
N GLU A 17 5.35 0.19 1.75
CA GLU A 17 4.47 -0.50 0.80
C GLU A 17 4.25 0.31 -0.49
N SER A 18 4.30 1.63 -0.43
CA SER A 18 4.12 2.49 -1.60
C SER A 18 5.25 2.34 -2.63
N GLU A 19 6.47 2.00 -2.22
CA GLU A 19 7.54 1.68 -3.17
C GLU A 19 7.22 0.39 -3.94
N ILE A 20 6.78 -0.65 -3.23
CA ILE A 20 6.37 -1.92 -3.83
C ILE A 20 5.17 -1.75 -4.77
N ILE A 21 4.20 -0.95 -4.35
CA ILE A 21 3.03 -0.59 -5.16
C ILE A 21 3.48 0.07 -6.48
N ARG A 22 4.43 1.01 -6.40
CA ARG A 22 4.96 1.70 -7.58
C ARG A 22 5.64 0.72 -8.54
N GLU A 23 6.51 -0.15 -8.01
CA GLU A 23 7.20 -1.17 -8.81
C GLU A 23 6.20 -2.14 -9.48
N ASN A 24 5.21 -2.62 -8.74
CA ASN A 24 4.19 -3.52 -9.28
C ASN A 24 3.33 -2.84 -10.36
N ALA A 25 2.91 -1.60 -10.13
CA ALA A 25 2.11 -0.83 -11.07
C ALA A 25 2.90 -0.49 -12.35
N GLU A 26 4.17 -0.09 -12.22
CA GLU A 26 5.05 0.14 -13.37
C GLU A 26 5.27 -1.16 -14.16
N SER A 27 5.54 -2.27 -13.48
CA SER A 27 5.74 -3.59 -14.10
C SER A 27 4.49 -4.11 -14.80
N ALA A 28 3.30 -3.74 -14.31
CA ALA A 28 2.01 -4.05 -14.94
C ALA A 28 1.69 -3.13 -16.14
N GLY A 29 2.55 -2.15 -16.43
CA GLY A 29 2.32 -1.21 -17.53
C GLY A 29 1.16 -0.24 -17.28
N LEU A 30 0.84 0.05 -16.03
CA LEU A 30 -0.20 1.02 -15.70
C LEU A 30 0.27 2.43 -16.03
N GLU A 31 -0.38 3.03 -17.00
CA GLU A 31 -0.14 4.40 -17.43
C GLU A 31 -1.28 5.30 -16.97
N ASP A 32 -0.95 6.56 -16.69
CA ASP A 32 -1.88 7.58 -16.25
C ASP A 32 -2.78 7.11 -15.09
N ALA A 33 -2.16 6.47 -14.10
CA ALA A 33 -2.83 5.99 -12.91
C ALA A 33 -2.39 6.78 -11.67
N VAL A 34 -3.33 7.02 -10.76
CA VAL A 34 -3.04 7.56 -9.42
C VAL A 34 -3.52 6.58 -8.38
N ILE A 35 -2.59 6.09 -7.57
CA ILE A 35 -2.82 5.04 -6.59
C ILE A 35 -2.81 5.65 -5.19
N PHE A 36 -3.92 5.55 -4.47
CA PHE A 36 -4.06 6.04 -3.10
C PHE A 36 -3.83 4.91 -2.11
N ASN A 37 -2.69 4.90 -1.42
CA ASN A 37 -2.40 3.98 -0.33
C ASN A 37 -2.93 4.57 0.98
N THR A 38 -4.13 4.17 1.39
CA THR A 38 -4.95 4.82 2.41
C THR A 38 -4.70 4.33 3.83
N CYS A 39 -5.09 5.14 4.83
CA CYS A 39 -5.00 4.84 6.25
C CYS A 39 -6.41 4.81 6.89
N ALA A 40 -6.64 3.85 7.80
CA ALA A 40 -7.89 3.70 8.55
C ALA A 40 -7.76 4.04 10.04
N VAL A 41 -6.58 4.47 10.52
CA VAL A 41 -6.34 4.67 11.96
C VAL A 41 -7.23 5.75 12.55
N THR A 42 -7.59 6.76 11.77
CA THR A 42 -8.56 7.79 12.19
C THR A 42 -9.62 8.03 11.12
N ALA A 43 -10.83 8.37 11.54
CA ALA A 43 -11.91 8.78 10.64
C ALA A 43 -11.48 9.98 9.77
N GLU A 44 -10.69 10.88 10.34
CA GLU A 44 -10.15 12.04 9.63
C GLU A 44 -9.22 11.64 8.49
N ALA A 45 -8.33 10.63 8.68
CA ALA A 45 -7.46 10.13 7.62
C ALA A 45 -8.27 9.57 6.45
N THR A 46 -9.33 8.81 6.74
CA THR A 46 -10.24 8.29 5.70
C THR A 46 -10.99 9.42 4.99
N ARG A 47 -11.43 10.44 5.72
CA ARG A 47 -12.09 11.63 5.14
C ARG A 47 -11.16 12.39 4.20
N GLN A 48 -9.91 12.63 4.63
CA GLN A 48 -8.89 13.31 3.82
C GLN A 48 -8.54 12.52 2.56
N ALA A 49 -8.40 11.19 2.65
CA ALA A 49 -8.19 10.34 1.48
C ALA A 49 -9.30 10.51 0.44
N ARG A 50 -10.56 10.46 0.86
CA ARG A 50 -11.72 10.67 -0.05
C ARG A 50 -11.73 12.07 -0.66
N GLN A 51 -11.36 13.10 0.09
CA GLN A 51 -11.25 14.46 -0.45
C GLN A 51 -10.12 14.57 -1.47
N ALA A 52 -8.97 13.93 -1.21
CA ALA A 52 -7.85 13.91 -2.14
C ALA A 52 -8.22 13.18 -3.45
N ILE A 53 -8.92 12.04 -3.36
CA ILE A 53 -9.44 11.30 -4.53
C ILE A 53 -10.32 12.23 -5.40
N ARG A 54 -11.32 12.89 -4.80
CA ARG A 54 -12.22 13.78 -5.52
C ARG A 54 -11.52 15.01 -6.12
N ARG A 55 -10.47 15.50 -5.45
CA ARG A 55 -9.66 16.59 -5.97
C ARG A 55 -8.88 16.14 -7.20
N ILE A 56 -8.17 15.03 -7.11
CA ILE A 56 -7.37 14.50 -8.22
C ILE A 56 -8.26 14.13 -9.42
N ALA A 57 -9.44 13.56 -9.18
CA ALA A 57 -10.39 13.26 -10.25
C ALA A 57 -10.81 14.50 -11.05
N ARG A 58 -10.91 15.67 -10.39
CA ARG A 58 -11.22 16.93 -11.06
C ARG A 58 -10.02 17.51 -11.80
N GLU A 59 -8.81 17.34 -11.25
CA GLU A 59 -7.56 17.81 -11.84
C GLU A 59 -7.10 16.95 -13.02
N ARG A 60 -7.39 15.63 -12.95
CA ARG A 60 -6.98 14.61 -13.92
C ARG A 60 -8.16 13.69 -14.26
N PRO A 61 -9.13 14.15 -15.05
CA PRO A 61 -10.39 13.42 -15.29
C PRO A 61 -10.19 12.09 -16.03
N ASP A 62 -9.13 11.97 -16.81
CA ASP A 62 -8.83 10.75 -17.59
C ASP A 62 -7.97 9.74 -16.83
N ALA A 63 -7.41 10.13 -15.65
CA ALA A 63 -6.55 9.26 -14.88
C ALA A 63 -7.33 8.12 -14.22
N LYS A 64 -6.74 6.92 -14.19
CA LYS A 64 -7.29 5.78 -13.46
C LYS A 64 -7.00 5.94 -11.97
N LEU A 65 -8.04 6.10 -11.16
CA LEU A 65 -7.89 6.26 -9.71
C LEU A 65 -8.07 4.90 -9.02
N ILE A 66 -6.99 4.39 -8.43
CA ILE A 66 -6.95 3.11 -7.74
C ILE A 66 -6.81 3.38 -6.24
N VAL A 67 -7.61 2.70 -5.44
CA VAL A 67 -7.56 2.86 -3.97
C VAL A 67 -7.13 1.57 -3.31
N THR A 68 -6.19 1.66 -2.40
CA THR A 68 -5.69 0.55 -1.58
C THR A 68 -5.37 1.02 -0.17
N GLY A 69 -4.81 0.15 0.65
CA GLY A 69 -4.42 0.46 2.01
C GLY A 69 -5.47 0.07 3.05
N CYS A 70 -5.22 0.45 4.31
CA CYS A 70 -6.04 -0.03 5.43
C CYS A 70 -7.49 0.42 5.34
N ALA A 71 -7.79 1.63 4.82
CA ALA A 71 -9.18 2.07 4.71
C ALA A 71 -9.94 1.31 3.62
N ALA A 72 -9.27 1.00 2.49
CA ALA A 72 -9.84 0.18 1.43
C ALA A 72 -10.07 -1.27 1.87
N GLN A 73 -9.18 -1.82 2.70
CA GLN A 73 -9.33 -3.17 3.26
C GLN A 73 -10.48 -3.29 4.25
N VAL A 74 -10.68 -2.27 5.07
CA VAL A 74 -11.73 -2.29 6.14
C VAL A 74 -13.12 -2.03 5.58
N ASP A 75 -13.22 -1.18 4.57
CA ASP A 75 -14.50 -0.73 4.00
C ASP A 75 -14.32 -0.51 2.49
N PRO A 76 -14.19 -1.61 1.71
CA PRO A 76 -14.00 -1.52 0.25
C PRO A 76 -15.19 -0.91 -0.46
N ASP A 77 -16.42 -1.19 0.01
CA ASP A 77 -17.65 -0.71 -0.61
C ASP A 77 -17.72 0.81 -0.63
N ARG A 78 -17.27 1.46 0.45
CA ARG A 78 -17.18 2.92 0.53
C ARG A 78 -16.37 3.56 -0.58
N PHE A 79 -15.33 2.89 -1.04
CA PHE A 79 -14.50 3.39 -2.14
C PHE A 79 -15.00 2.94 -3.50
N GLN A 80 -15.56 1.74 -3.59
CA GLN A 80 -16.17 1.23 -4.82
C GLN A 80 -17.39 2.08 -5.26
N GLU A 81 -18.17 2.58 -4.30
CA GLU A 81 -19.32 3.45 -4.55
C GLU A 81 -18.95 4.86 -5.04
N MET A 82 -17.67 5.24 -4.93
CA MET A 82 -17.21 6.53 -5.46
C MET A 82 -17.08 6.45 -6.98
N ALA A 83 -17.82 7.29 -7.69
CA ALA A 83 -17.82 7.34 -9.17
C ALA A 83 -16.43 7.64 -9.74
N GLU A 84 -15.58 8.31 -8.95
CA GLU A 84 -14.23 8.69 -9.33
C GLU A 84 -13.24 7.51 -9.25
N VAL A 85 -13.57 6.42 -8.53
CA VAL A 85 -12.66 5.30 -8.27
C VAL A 85 -12.80 4.24 -9.36
N SER A 86 -11.70 3.94 -10.03
CA SER A 86 -11.65 2.93 -11.09
C SER A 86 -11.53 1.52 -10.53
N ALA A 87 -10.78 1.35 -9.42
CA ALA A 87 -10.60 0.04 -8.80
C ALA A 87 -10.18 0.13 -7.32
N VAL A 88 -10.42 -0.96 -6.57
CA VAL A 88 -10.06 -1.11 -5.16
C VAL A 88 -9.24 -2.38 -4.97
N ILE A 89 -8.07 -2.28 -4.33
CA ILE A 89 -7.17 -3.40 -4.05
C ILE A 89 -6.93 -3.52 -2.55
N GLY A 90 -7.02 -4.74 -2.03
CA GLY A 90 -6.76 -5.06 -0.63
C GLY A 90 -5.28 -4.95 -0.22
N ASN A 91 -5.05 -5.01 1.09
CA ASN A 91 -3.71 -4.87 1.66
C ASN A 91 -2.79 -6.07 1.36
N HIS A 92 -3.35 -7.25 1.13
CA HIS A 92 -2.58 -8.42 0.74
C HIS A 92 -2.31 -8.42 -0.77
N GLU A 93 -3.34 -8.13 -1.55
CA GLU A 93 -3.32 -8.14 -3.01
C GLU A 93 -2.36 -7.08 -3.57
N LYS A 94 -2.34 -5.89 -2.99
CA LYS A 94 -1.46 -4.79 -3.46
C LYS A 94 0.03 -5.13 -3.44
N MET A 95 0.41 -6.11 -2.61
CA MET A 95 1.80 -6.56 -2.47
C MET A 95 2.21 -7.58 -3.54
N LYS A 96 1.27 -8.11 -4.31
CA LYS A 96 1.52 -9.12 -5.35
C LYS A 96 1.49 -8.50 -6.75
N PRO A 97 2.34 -8.91 -7.69
CA PRO A 97 2.32 -8.38 -9.05
C PRO A 97 1.04 -8.74 -9.84
N ALA A 98 0.52 -9.98 -9.68
CA ALA A 98 -0.59 -10.50 -10.47
C ALA A 98 -1.86 -9.63 -10.41
N PRO A 99 -2.37 -9.19 -9.23
CA PRO A 99 -3.54 -8.34 -9.16
C PRO A 99 -3.42 -7.04 -9.96
N TRP A 100 -2.23 -6.47 -10.08
CA TRP A 100 -2.00 -5.24 -10.85
C TRP A 100 -2.09 -5.48 -12.36
N GLN A 101 -1.71 -6.68 -12.83
CA GLN A 101 -1.81 -7.07 -14.23
C GLN A 101 -3.25 -7.35 -14.64
N GLU A 102 -4.04 -7.92 -13.72
CA GLU A 102 -5.44 -8.33 -13.94
C GLU A 102 -6.43 -7.15 -13.82
N LEU A 103 -6.06 -6.11 -13.08
CA LEU A 103 -6.95 -5.03 -12.65
C LEU A 103 -7.71 -4.33 -13.80
N PHE A 104 -7.12 -4.23 -14.98
CA PHE A 104 -7.70 -3.59 -16.15
C PHE A 104 -7.79 -4.55 -17.36
N ALA A 105 -7.71 -5.86 -17.11
CA ALA A 105 -8.06 -6.84 -18.14
C ALA A 105 -9.53 -6.68 -18.59
N PRO A 106 -9.89 -7.07 -19.80
CA PRO A 106 -11.25 -6.90 -20.33
C PRO A 106 -12.36 -7.46 -19.42
N ASP A 107 -12.06 -8.56 -18.71
CA ASP A 107 -12.96 -9.23 -17.77
C ASP A 107 -12.46 -9.10 -16.31
N GLY A 108 -11.57 -8.15 -16.02
CA GLY A 108 -10.96 -7.97 -14.71
C GLY A 108 -11.94 -7.43 -13.67
N GLU A 109 -11.85 -7.96 -12.46
CA GLU A 109 -12.62 -7.46 -11.32
C GLU A 109 -12.07 -6.09 -10.85
N ARG A 110 -12.99 -5.15 -10.61
CA ARG A 110 -12.62 -3.82 -10.09
C ARG A 110 -12.36 -3.79 -8.59
N VAL A 111 -12.75 -4.82 -7.86
CA VAL A 111 -12.57 -4.95 -6.42
C VAL A 111 -11.85 -6.25 -6.11
N LEU A 112 -10.56 -6.14 -5.77
CA LEU A 112 -9.69 -7.25 -5.43
C LEU A 112 -9.32 -7.15 -3.94
N VAL A 113 -10.27 -7.46 -3.07
CA VAL A 113 -10.13 -7.38 -1.61
C VAL A 113 -10.59 -8.69 -0.99
N ASN A 114 -9.65 -9.50 -0.50
CA ASN A 114 -9.94 -10.74 0.19
C ASN A 114 -9.94 -10.56 1.71
N ASP A 115 -10.40 -11.59 2.42
CA ASP A 115 -10.36 -11.59 3.89
C ASP A 115 -8.92 -11.54 4.39
N ILE A 116 -8.55 -10.42 4.97
CA ILE A 116 -7.21 -10.19 5.50
C ILE A 116 -6.86 -11.12 6.68
N MET A 117 -7.87 -11.67 7.36
CA MET A 117 -7.67 -12.61 8.48
C MET A 117 -7.23 -14.00 8.01
N SER A 118 -7.52 -14.36 6.76
CA SER A 118 -7.07 -15.63 6.16
C SER A 118 -5.61 -15.63 5.73
N VAL A 119 -4.95 -14.46 5.75
CA VAL A 119 -3.56 -14.32 5.29
C VAL A 119 -2.60 -14.78 6.38
N GLU A 120 -1.85 -15.84 6.09
CA GLU A 120 -0.90 -16.46 7.03
C GLU A 120 0.55 -16.00 6.80
N GLU A 121 0.90 -15.63 5.56
CA GLU A 121 2.27 -15.27 5.21
C GLU A 121 2.43 -13.76 4.95
N THR A 122 3.60 -13.25 5.23
CA THR A 122 4.03 -11.93 4.77
C THR A 122 4.90 -12.12 3.54
N ALA A 123 4.51 -11.56 2.42
CA ALA A 123 5.36 -11.55 1.25
C ALA A 123 6.64 -10.76 1.59
N GLY A 124 7.78 -11.43 1.40
CA GLY A 124 9.08 -10.78 1.51
C GLY A 124 9.28 -9.86 0.31
N HIS A 125 9.38 -8.57 0.57
CA HIS A 125 9.68 -7.59 -0.45
C HIS A 125 10.93 -6.84 -0.08
N MET A 126 11.84 -6.72 -1.03
CA MET A 126 13.05 -5.91 -0.90
C MET A 126 12.88 -4.64 -1.73
N ILE A 127 13.04 -3.49 -1.10
CA ILE A 127 13.03 -2.20 -1.76
C ILE A 127 14.45 -1.65 -1.87
N GLU A 128 14.75 -0.99 -2.98
CA GLU A 128 16.07 -0.37 -3.21
C GLU A 128 16.27 0.93 -2.42
N GLY A 129 15.18 1.55 -2.01
CA GLY A 129 15.17 2.80 -1.25
C GLY A 129 13.76 3.32 -1.06
N LEU A 130 13.64 4.54 -0.53
CA LEU A 130 12.38 5.29 -0.45
C LEU A 130 12.54 6.62 -1.17
N GLU A 131 11.69 6.86 -2.16
CA GLU A 131 11.73 8.07 -2.96
C GLU A 131 11.56 9.34 -2.10
N GLY A 132 12.46 10.30 -2.29
CA GLY A 132 12.43 11.58 -1.58
C GLY A 132 12.68 11.51 -0.07
N ARG A 133 13.18 10.38 0.46
CA ARG A 133 13.45 10.21 1.89
C ARG A 133 14.90 9.86 2.18
N THR A 134 15.45 10.51 3.19
CA THR A 134 16.80 10.23 3.71
C THR A 134 16.85 9.06 4.70
N ARG A 135 15.68 8.57 5.15
CA ARG A 135 15.55 7.45 6.09
C ARG A 135 14.79 6.31 5.44
N ALA A 136 15.39 5.12 5.46
CA ALA A 136 14.72 3.89 5.07
C ALA A 136 13.84 3.34 6.20
N PHE A 137 12.73 2.72 5.81
CA PHE A 137 11.88 1.92 6.71
C PHE A 137 12.00 0.46 6.29
N ILE A 138 12.12 -0.42 7.27
CA ILE A 138 12.20 -1.87 7.04
C ILE A 138 11.01 -2.51 7.73
N GLN A 139 10.27 -3.30 7.00
CA GLN A 139 9.18 -4.08 7.55
C GLN A 139 9.76 -5.32 8.24
N VAL A 140 9.48 -5.48 9.52
CA VAL A 140 9.87 -6.67 10.32
C VAL A 140 8.65 -7.47 10.76
N GLN A 141 7.48 -6.83 10.75
CA GLN A 141 6.21 -7.43 11.14
C GLN A 141 5.05 -6.70 10.46
N ASN A 142 3.96 -7.43 10.19
CA ASN A 142 2.68 -6.89 9.74
C ASN A 142 1.54 -7.49 10.57
N GLY A 143 0.41 -6.76 10.70
CA GLY A 143 -0.75 -7.22 11.47
C GLY A 143 -0.56 -7.18 12.98
N CYS A 144 -1.57 -7.68 13.72
CA CYS A 144 -1.58 -7.71 15.18
C CYS A 144 -2.58 -8.75 15.69
N ASP A 145 -2.16 -9.57 16.67
CA ASP A 145 -3.02 -10.60 17.29
C ASP A 145 -3.91 -10.05 18.42
N HIS A 146 -3.59 -8.84 18.91
CA HIS A 146 -4.44 -8.19 19.91
C HIS A 146 -5.75 -7.71 19.31
N ARG A 147 -6.82 -7.77 20.10
CA ARG A 147 -8.18 -7.34 19.73
C ARG A 147 -8.65 -6.21 20.64
N CYS A 148 -7.85 -5.14 20.73
CA CYS A 148 -8.21 -3.95 21.50
C CYS A 148 -9.48 -3.33 20.92
N THR A 149 -10.42 -2.95 21.77
CA THR A 149 -11.78 -2.51 21.38
C THR A 149 -11.81 -1.30 20.44
N PHE A 150 -10.79 -0.46 20.49
CA PHE A 150 -10.67 0.75 19.67
C PHE A 150 -9.75 0.60 18.45
N CYS A 151 -9.11 -0.56 18.27
CA CYS A 151 -8.02 -0.71 17.32
C CYS A 151 -8.49 -1.31 16.00
N ILE A 152 -8.24 -0.57 14.90
CA ILE A 152 -8.58 -0.99 13.54
C ILE A 152 -7.48 -1.86 12.88
N ILE A 153 -6.29 -1.95 13.49
CA ILE A 153 -5.14 -2.60 12.85
C ILE A 153 -5.40 -4.06 12.44
N PRO A 154 -6.00 -4.93 13.28
CA PRO A 154 -6.26 -6.30 12.86
C PRO A 154 -7.18 -6.40 11.64
N TYR A 155 -8.16 -5.53 11.55
CA TYR A 155 -9.13 -5.52 10.44
C TYR A 155 -8.54 -5.00 9.14
N GLY A 156 -7.60 -4.07 9.23
CA GLY A 156 -6.89 -3.55 8.06
C GLY A 156 -5.66 -4.36 7.66
N ARG A 157 -5.07 -5.14 8.60
CA ARG A 157 -3.76 -5.77 8.39
C ARG A 157 -3.71 -7.26 8.71
N GLY A 158 -4.77 -7.81 9.29
CA GLY A 158 -4.86 -9.23 9.68
C GLY A 158 -4.09 -9.56 10.96
N ASN A 159 -3.88 -10.85 11.15
CA ASN A 159 -3.13 -11.40 12.26
C ASN A 159 -1.63 -11.04 12.16
N SER A 160 -0.93 -11.13 13.28
CA SER A 160 0.51 -10.84 13.33
C SER A 160 1.32 -11.82 12.47
N ARG A 161 2.07 -11.29 11.54
CA ARG A 161 2.98 -12.05 10.65
C ARG A 161 4.35 -11.41 10.69
N ARG A 162 5.36 -12.23 10.84
CA ARG A 162 6.76 -11.79 10.93
C ARG A 162 7.46 -11.98 9.60
N VAL A 163 8.35 -11.06 9.28
CA VAL A 163 9.29 -11.23 8.16
C VAL A 163 10.45 -12.12 8.67
N PRO A 164 10.86 -13.14 7.92
CA PRO A 164 12.01 -13.96 8.26
C PRO A 164 13.28 -13.12 8.48
N MET A 165 14.08 -13.47 9.48
CA MET A 165 15.28 -12.70 9.83
C MET A 165 16.26 -12.57 8.65
N GLY A 166 16.40 -13.62 7.84
CA GLY A 166 17.25 -13.59 6.64
C GLY A 166 16.86 -12.50 5.68
N GLU A 167 15.57 -12.37 5.38
CA GLU A 167 15.04 -11.32 4.50
C GLU A 167 15.25 -9.91 5.06
N VAL A 168 15.10 -9.75 6.39
CA VAL A 168 15.38 -8.45 7.05
C VAL A 168 16.86 -8.08 6.89
N VAL A 169 17.77 -9.04 7.10
CA VAL A 169 19.21 -8.83 6.95
C VAL A 169 19.56 -8.48 5.50
N ASP A 170 18.97 -9.18 4.53
CA ASP A 170 19.24 -8.94 3.11
C ASP A 170 18.69 -7.58 2.66
N GLN A 171 17.53 -7.16 3.18
CA GLN A 171 17.00 -5.81 2.98
C GLN A 171 17.96 -4.74 3.54
N VAL A 172 18.52 -4.94 4.72
CA VAL A 172 19.53 -4.01 5.29
C VAL A 172 20.75 -3.93 4.39
N LYS A 173 21.29 -5.07 3.92
CA LYS A 173 22.45 -5.09 3.02
C LYS A 173 22.17 -4.34 1.71
N LEU A 174 21.01 -4.55 1.11
CA LEU A 174 20.59 -3.87 -0.12
C LEU A 174 20.56 -2.36 0.09
N LEU A 175 19.91 -1.88 1.15
CA LEU A 175 19.85 -0.44 1.46
C LEU A 175 21.25 0.17 1.70
N VAL A 176 22.13 -0.55 2.41
CA VAL A 176 23.51 -0.09 2.65
C VAL A 176 24.28 -0.01 1.34
N ASN A 177 24.15 -1.01 0.46
CA ASN A 177 24.79 -1.00 -0.85
C ASN A 177 24.30 0.14 -1.74
N ASN A 178 23.03 0.56 -1.56
CA ASN A 178 22.44 1.71 -2.25
C ASN A 178 22.74 3.06 -1.57
N GLY A 179 23.68 3.09 -0.61
CA GLY A 179 24.19 4.32 -0.01
C GLY A 179 23.47 4.79 1.26
N TYR A 180 22.49 4.02 1.78
CA TYR A 180 21.94 4.31 3.09
C TYR A 180 22.98 4.01 4.17
N GLN A 181 23.22 5.00 5.04
CA GLN A 181 24.13 4.84 6.16
C GLN A 181 23.34 4.53 7.44
N ILE A 182 23.85 3.58 8.23
CA ILE A 182 23.32 3.33 9.56
C ILE A 182 23.75 4.51 10.42
N GLY A 183 22.81 5.40 10.70
CA GLY A 183 23.03 6.59 11.48
C GLY A 183 23.23 6.26 12.96
N ARG A 184 23.86 7.21 13.66
CA ARG A 184 23.99 7.17 15.12
C ARG A 184 22.60 7.29 15.74
N ALA A 185 22.17 6.30 16.51
CA ALA A 185 21.03 6.47 17.40
C ALA A 185 21.40 7.55 18.42
N HIS A 186 20.71 8.68 18.40
CA HIS A 186 20.77 9.60 19.53
C HIS A 186 19.86 9.03 20.62
N VAL A 187 20.49 8.56 21.69
CA VAL A 187 19.83 8.20 22.95
C VAL A 187 19.50 9.46 23.71
#